data_d91bc8bf41e1849b14e500f724dcb90f
#
_entry.id   d91bc8bf41e1849b14e500f724dcb90f
#
_cell.length_a   1.000
_cell.length_b   1.000
_cell.length_c   1.000
_cell.angle_alpha   90.00
_cell.angle_beta   90.00
_cell.angle_gamma   90.00
#
_symmetry.space_group_name_H-M   'P 1'
#
loop_
_entity.id
_entity.type
_entity.pdbx_description
1 polymer ?
#
loop_
_entity_poly.entity_id
_entity_poly.type
_entity_poly.pdbx_seq_one_letter_code
_entity_poly.pdbx_strand_id
1 'polypeptide(L)'
;MCALRLKPGIGDISPYVGGESDIAGVDRIIKLSSNESALGPSPKAAAAMEAAVADTFRYPDGGCTELRAALGAEHGLDPKQIVCGAGSDEIFSFLSRAYAGPGDEVLYNEHGFLMFPIVTRLV
;
A
#
# COMPACT_ATOMS: atom_id res chain seq x y z
N MET A 1 36.29 10.10 1.58
CA MET A 1 35.04 9.49 1.17
C MET A 1 33.91 10.04 2.04
N CYS A 2 32.87 10.64 1.46
CA CYS A 2 31.71 11.08 2.24
C CYS A 2 30.90 9.83 2.63
N ALA A 3 30.81 9.51 3.92
CA ALA A 3 29.99 8.41 4.39
C ALA A 3 28.51 8.82 4.33
N LEU A 4 27.68 7.98 3.73
CA LEU A 4 26.22 8.15 3.77
C LEU A 4 25.76 8.06 5.23
N ARG A 5 24.93 9.02 5.64
CA ARG A 5 24.31 9.05 6.97
C ARG A 5 22.79 8.88 6.82
N LEU A 6 22.22 8.03 7.67
CA LEU A 6 20.76 7.92 7.77
C LEU A 6 20.18 9.23 8.34
N LYS A 7 18.96 9.56 7.89
CA LYS A 7 18.18 10.60 8.57
C LYS A 7 17.86 10.17 10.01
N PRO A 8 17.66 11.11 10.94
CA PRO A 8 17.18 10.79 12.28
C PRO A 8 15.90 9.94 12.22
N GLY A 9 15.75 8.97 13.12
CA GLY A 9 14.59 8.09 13.21
C GLY A 9 14.59 6.89 12.25
N ILE A 10 15.34 6.92 11.15
CA ILE A 10 15.38 5.79 10.19
C ILE A 10 15.95 4.53 10.84
N GLY A 11 16.99 4.68 11.69
CA GLY A 11 17.59 3.55 12.41
C GLY A 11 16.66 2.90 13.45
N ASP A 12 15.61 3.60 13.86
CA ASP A 12 14.62 3.14 14.85
C ASP A 12 13.41 2.43 14.23
N ILE A 13 13.38 2.34 12.90
CA ILE A 13 12.31 1.64 12.19
C ILE A 13 12.55 0.14 12.28
N SER A 14 11.62 -0.58 12.93
CA SER A 14 11.58 -2.04 12.88
C SER A 14 11.02 -2.49 11.52
N PRO A 15 11.58 -3.56 10.91
CA PRO A 15 11.01 -4.13 9.69
C PRO A 15 9.55 -4.52 9.88
N TYR A 16 8.75 -4.30 8.84
CA TYR A 16 7.38 -4.79 8.82
C TYR A 16 7.39 -6.32 8.79
N VAL A 17 6.66 -6.94 9.71
CA VAL A 17 6.45 -8.41 9.75
C VAL A 17 4.99 -8.66 9.44
N GLY A 18 4.74 -9.33 8.31
CA GLY A 18 3.40 -9.75 7.91
C GLY A 18 2.85 -10.87 8.80
N GLY A 19 1.55 -11.14 8.67
CA GLY A 19 0.95 -12.30 9.34
C GLY A 19 1.54 -13.61 8.84
N GLU A 20 1.72 -14.57 9.75
CA GLU A 20 2.23 -15.90 9.43
C GLU A 20 1.29 -16.63 8.45
N SER A 21 1.88 -17.30 7.47
CA SER A 21 1.17 -18.09 6.47
C SER A 21 1.47 -19.57 6.58
N ASP A 22 2.54 -19.94 7.31
CA ASP A 22 3.01 -21.31 7.45
C ASP A 22 3.19 -21.67 8.94
N ILE A 23 2.67 -22.82 9.35
CA ILE A 23 2.84 -23.35 10.70
C ILE A 23 3.42 -24.77 10.56
N ALA A 24 4.60 -24.99 11.12
CA ALA A 24 5.26 -26.29 11.06
C ALA A 24 4.38 -27.41 11.67
N GLY A 25 4.22 -28.51 10.93
CA GLY A 25 3.45 -29.67 11.37
C GLY A 25 1.93 -29.54 11.23
N VAL A 26 1.42 -28.53 10.53
CA VAL A 26 -0.01 -28.35 10.27
C VAL A 26 -0.30 -28.49 8.78
N ASP A 27 -1.07 -29.51 8.39
CA ASP A 27 -1.38 -29.79 6.97
C ASP A 27 -2.39 -28.80 6.37
N ARG A 28 -3.26 -28.21 7.20
CA ARG A 28 -4.27 -27.24 6.75
C ARG A 28 -4.29 -26.03 7.67
N ILE A 29 -3.78 -24.94 7.16
CA ILE A 29 -3.78 -23.65 7.86
C ILE A 29 -5.02 -22.84 7.48
N ILE A 30 -5.72 -22.32 8.49
CA ILE A 30 -6.79 -21.34 8.32
C ILE A 30 -6.21 -19.97 8.68
N LYS A 31 -5.83 -19.21 7.67
CA LYS A 31 -5.25 -17.89 7.85
C LYS A 31 -6.36 -16.85 8.11
N LEU A 32 -6.36 -16.27 9.29
CA LEU A 32 -7.29 -15.22 9.72
C LEU A 32 -6.59 -13.86 9.90
N SER A 33 -5.32 -13.78 9.51
CA SER A 33 -4.50 -12.56 9.53
C SER A 33 -4.46 -11.88 8.16
N SER A 34 -3.97 -10.63 8.13
CA SER A 34 -3.62 -9.88 6.90
C SER A 34 -4.81 -9.37 6.07
N ASN A 35 -6.04 -9.41 6.58
CA ASN A 35 -7.25 -8.92 5.89
C ASN A 35 -7.44 -9.45 4.46
N GLU A 36 -7.03 -10.69 4.22
CA GLU A 36 -7.18 -11.35 2.92
C GLU A 36 -8.64 -11.78 2.69
N SER A 37 -9.11 -11.67 1.44
CA SER A 37 -10.44 -12.15 1.07
C SER A 37 -10.46 -13.68 0.93
N ALA A 38 -11.23 -14.36 1.78
CA ALA A 38 -11.44 -15.81 1.69
C ALA A 38 -12.22 -16.23 0.43
N LEU A 39 -12.88 -15.28 -0.25
CA LEU A 39 -13.67 -15.52 -1.45
C LEU A 39 -12.84 -15.45 -2.74
N GLY A 40 -11.59 -15.04 -2.65
CA GLY A 40 -10.73 -14.82 -3.81
C GLY A 40 -11.11 -13.58 -4.62
N PRO A 41 -10.51 -13.40 -5.80
CA PRO A 41 -10.79 -12.27 -6.68
C PRO A 41 -12.12 -12.44 -7.42
N SER A 42 -12.70 -11.32 -7.86
CA SER A 42 -13.82 -11.36 -8.82
C SER A 42 -13.41 -12.11 -10.10
N PRO A 43 -14.25 -13.03 -10.64
CA PRO A 43 -13.96 -13.71 -11.90
C PRO A 43 -13.71 -12.75 -13.06
N LYS A 44 -14.41 -11.60 -13.10
CA LYS A 44 -14.19 -10.56 -14.10
C LYS A 44 -12.82 -9.89 -13.94
N ALA A 45 -12.37 -9.65 -12.71
CA ALA A 45 -11.06 -9.09 -12.45
C ALA A 45 -9.94 -10.08 -12.84
N ALA A 46 -10.10 -11.37 -12.52
CA ALA A 46 -9.16 -12.41 -12.93
C ALA A 46 -9.02 -12.49 -14.45
N ALA A 47 -10.13 -12.53 -15.18
CA ALA A 47 -10.11 -12.56 -16.65
C ALA A 47 -9.49 -11.28 -17.25
N ALA A 48 -9.72 -10.11 -16.66
CA ALA A 48 -9.10 -8.86 -17.13
C ALA A 48 -7.58 -8.86 -16.90
N MET A 49 -7.11 -9.39 -15.76
CA MET A 49 -5.67 -9.55 -15.49
C MET A 49 -5.00 -10.51 -16.49
N GLU A 50 -5.64 -11.65 -16.77
CA GLU A 50 -5.14 -12.60 -17.78
C GLU A 50 -5.02 -11.95 -19.16
N ALA A 51 -6.03 -11.19 -19.58
CA ALA A 51 -5.99 -10.47 -20.86
C ALA A 51 -4.88 -9.41 -20.91
N ALA A 52 -4.62 -8.72 -19.81
CA ALA A 52 -3.62 -7.66 -19.72
C ALA A 52 -2.17 -8.20 -19.79
N VAL A 53 -1.94 -9.48 -19.52
CA VAL A 53 -0.59 -10.09 -19.59
C VAL A 53 0.08 -9.89 -20.95
N ALA A 54 -0.69 -9.92 -22.04
CA ALA A 54 -0.16 -9.74 -23.40
C ALA A 54 0.45 -8.34 -23.63
N ASP A 55 0.04 -7.34 -22.86
CA ASP A 55 0.48 -5.94 -22.99
C ASP A 55 1.48 -5.49 -21.91
N THR A 56 1.95 -6.39 -21.04
CA THR A 56 2.88 -6.07 -19.93
C THR A 56 4.24 -5.54 -20.38
N PHE A 57 4.60 -5.67 -21.65
CA PHE A 57 5.81 -5.09 -22.23
C PHE A 57 5.71 -3.57 -22.46
N ARG A 58 4.54 -2.98 -22.28
CA ARG A 58 4.30 -1.55 -22.40
C ARG A 58 4.36 -0.88 -21.03
N TYR A 59 4.76 0.39 -21.01
CA TYR A 59 4.61 1.20 -19.80
C TYR A 59 3.13 1.39 -19.45
N PRO A 60 2.78 1.28 -18.17
CA PRO A 60 1.42 1.59 -17.72
C PRO A 60 1.11 3.09 -17.87
N ASP A 61 -0.18 3.44 -17.92
CA ASP A 61 -0.61 4.83 -17.80
C ASP A 61 -0.30 5.38 -16.41
N GLY A 62 0.74 6.22 -16.29
CA GLY A 62 1.13 6.84 -15.03
C GLY A 62 0.07 7.76 -14.43
N GLY A 63 -0.91 8.21 -15.23
CA GLY A 63 -2.06 8.99 -14.77
C GLY A 63 -3.19 8.16 -14.18
N CYS A 64 -3.16 6.82 -14.33
CA CYS A 64 -4.24 5.90 -13.94
C CYS A 64 -5.62 6.37 -14.44
N THR A 65 -5.70 6.87 -15.68
CA THR A 65 -6.84 7.61 -16.21
C THR A 65 -8.13 6.78 -16.16
N GLU A 66 -8.08 5.54 -16.65
CA GLU A 66 -9.25 4.65 -16.66
C GLU A 66 -9.68 4.25 -15.24
N LEU A 67 -8.72 3.93 -14.38
CA LEU A 67 -9.00 3.56 -12.99
C LEU A 67 -9.65 4.72 -12.23
N ARG A 68 -9.11 5.94 -12.38
CA ARG A 68 -9.68 7.15 -11.75
C ARG A 68 -11.07 7.46 -12.27
N ALA A 69 -11.32 7.29 -13.58
CA ALA A 69 -12.64 7.47 -14.15
C ALA A 69 -13.64 6.43 -13.61
N ALA A 70 -13.24 5.15 -13.52
CA ALA A 70 -14.08 4.10 -12.98
C ALA A 70 -14.42 4.31 -11.50
N LEU A 71 -13.41 4.66 -10.68
CA LEU A 71 -13.61 4.99 -9.26
C LEU A 71 -14.48 6.23 -9.08
N GLY A 72 -14.29 7.25 -9.90
CA GLY A 72 -15.12 8.45 -9.88
C GLY A 72 -16.57 8.15 -10.17
N ALA A 73 -16.84 7.31 -11.18
CA ALA A 73 -18.20 6.89 -11.54
C ALA A 73 -18.86 6.05 -10.43
N GLU A 74 -18.13 5.11 -9.83
CA GLU A 74 -18.65 4.23 -8.77
C GLU A 74 -18.95 4.99 -7.48
N HIS A 75 -18.12 5.95 -7.10
CA HIS A 75 -18.20 6.63 -5.81
C HIS A 75 -18.77 8.07 -5.91
N GLY A 76 -19.13 8.54 -7.10
CA GLY A 76 -19.63 9.92 -7.28
C GLY A 76 -18.57 10.99 -7.02
N LEU A 77 -17.30 10.70 -7.34
CA LEU A 77 -16.17 11.60 -7.13
C LEU A 77 -15.64 12.18 -8.44
N ASP A 78 -15.09 13.38 -8.40
CA ASP A 78 -14.35 13.91 -9.54
C ASP A 78 -13.05 13.12 -9.73
N PRO A 79 -12.79 12.49 -10.89
CA PRO A 79 -11.53 11.78 -11.17
C PRO A 79 -10.27 12.58 -10.90
N LYS A 80 -10.33 13.91 -10.98
CA LYS A 80 -9.21 14.82 -10.67
C LYS A 80 -8.86 14.87 -9.19
N GLN A 81 -9.76 14.45 -8.31
CA GLN A 81 -9.57 14.39 -6.87
C GLN A 81 -9.12 13.01 -6.39
N ILE A 82 -8.88 12.07 -7.30
CA ILE A 82 -8.45 10.72 -6.97
C ILE A 82 -6.96 10.56 -7.23
N VAL A 83 -6.23 10.09 -6.23
CA VAL A 83 -4.83 9.68 -6.30
C VAL A 83 -4.75 8.18 -6.18
N CYS A 84 -4.02 7.54 -7.10
CA CYS A 84 -3.78 6.10 -7.10
C CYS A 84 -2.34 5.81 -6.64
N GLY A 85 -2.16 4.67 -5.99
CA GLY A 85 -0.86 4.18 -5.54
C GLY A 85 -0.88 2.65 -5.38
N ALA A 86 0.27 2.07 -5.07
CA ALA A 86 0.43 0.65 -4.80
C ALA A 86 -0.11 0.30 -3.39
N GLY A 87 -1.42 0.31 -3.26
CA GLY A 87 -2.13 0.09 -2.00
C GLY A 87 -2.10 1.29 -1.06
N SER A 88 -2.68 1.10 0.14
CA SER A 88 -2.76 2.14 1.17
C SER A 88 -1.39 2.59 1.70
N ASP A 89 -0.39 1.73 1.69
CA ASP A 89 0.95 2.01 2.19
C ASP A 89 1.62 3.14 1.42
N GLU A 90 1.47 3.13 0.09
CA GLU A 90 2.01 4.21 -0.73
C GLU A 90 1.22 5.50 -0.53
N ILE A 91 -0.11 5.43 -0.36
CA ILE A 91 -0.93 6.60 -0.05
C ILE A 91 -0.53 7.24 1.29
N PHE A 92 -0.28 6.44 2.33
CA PHE A 92 0.24 6.96 3.60
C PHE A 92 1.61 7.64 3.43
N SER A 93 2.48 7.06 2.61
CA SER A 93 3.78 7.65 2.28
C SER A 93 3.63 8.98 1.54
N PHE A 94 2.69 9.10 0.61
CA PHE A 94 2.41 10.35 -0.10
C PHE A 94 1.91 11.42 0.86
N LEU A 95 0.93 11.10 1.72
CA LEU A 95 0.38 12.02 2.69
C LEU A 95 1.44 12.50 3.68
N SER A 96 2.21 11.58 4.26
CA SER A 96 3.26 11.95 5.21
C SER A 96 4.29 12.88 4.58
N ARG A 97 4.74 12.59 3.36
CA ARG A 97 5.73 13.43 2.65
C ARG A 97 5.18 14.78 2.19
N ALA A 98 3.87 14.85 1.92
CA ALA A 98 3.24 16.09 1.44
C ALA A 98 2.89 17.05 2.58
N TYR A 99 2.61 16.53 3.78
CA TYR A 99 2.01 17.31 4.86
C TYR A 99 2.79 17.27 6.17
N ALA A 100 3.82 16.45 6.31
CA ALA A 100 4.61 16.36 7.55
C ALA A 100 6.11 16.40 7.27
N GLY A 101 6.87 16.95 8.23
CA GLY A 101 8.32 17.07 8.22
C GLY A 101 8.89 17.18 9.63
N PRO A 102 10.17 17.49 9.78
CA PRO A 102 10.80 17.62 11.10
C PRO A 102 10.11 18.66 11.98
N GLY A 103 9.58 18.22 13.11
CA GLY A 103 8.84 19.06 14.08
C GLY A 103 7.33 19.01 13.96
N ASP A 104 6.79 18.40 12.90
CA ASP A 104 5.34 18.14 12.78
C ASP A 104 4.94 16.86 13.53
N GLU A 105 3.67 16.75 13.87
CA GLU A 105 3.12 15.62 14.61
C GLU A 105 2.12 14.83 13.76
N VAL A 106 2.23 13.50 13.80
CA VAL A 106 1.29 12.57 13.18
C VAL A 106 0.62 11.74 14.27
N LEU A 107 -0.69 11.87 14.41
CA LEU A 107 -1.47 11.12 15.40
C LEU A 107 -2.02 9.83 14.80
N TYR A 108 -1.79 8.69 15.46
CA TYR A 108 -2.33 7.40 15.11
C TYR A 108 -2.61 6.53 16.35
N ASN A 109 -3.41 5.47 16.19
CA ASN A 109 -3.76 4.57 17.28
C ASN A 109 -2.59 3.66 17.66
N GLU A 110 -2.38 3.39 18.94
CA GLU A 110 -1.34 2.49 19.47
C GLU A 110 -1.41 1.09 18.82
N HIS A 111 -2.62 0.54 18.71
CA HIS A 111 -2.89 -0.76 18.08
C HIS A 111 -3.33 -0.63 16.62
N GLY A 112 -2.89 0.43 15.94
CA GLY A 112 -3.19 0.67 14.54
C GLY A 112 -2.29 -0.13 13.58
N PHE A 113 -2.40 0.20 12.31
CA PHE A 113 -1.60 -0.43 11.28
C PHE A 113 -0.11 -0.07 11.41
N LEU A 114 0.76 -1.08 11.35
CA LEU A 114 2.21 -0.92 11.57
C LEU A 114 2.89 0.07 10.61
N MET A 115 2.28 0.34 9.46
CA MET A 115 2.81 1.34 8.54
C MET A 115 2.74 2.77 9.07
N PHE A 116 1.81 3.11 9.97
CA PHE A 116 1.70 4.46 10.52
C PHE A 116 2.99 4.95 11.20
N PRO A 117 3.56 4.24 12.19
CA PRO A 117 4.82 4.65 12.78
C PRO A 117 5.99 4.60 11.78
N ILE A 118 5.99 3.68 10.81
CA ILE A 118 7.04 3.58 9.80
C ILE A 118 7.05 4.84 8.93
N VAL A 119 5.92 5.20 8.31
CA VAL A 119 5.85 6.37 7.41
C VAL A 119 6.07 7.69 8.15
N THR A 120 5.64 7.77 9.41
CA THR A 120 5.88 8.94 10.26
C THR A 120 7.37 9.16 10.49
N ARG A 121 8.14 8.09 10.78
CA ARG A 121 9.60 8.18 10.97
C ARG A 121 10.39 8.45 9.68
N LEU A 122 9.80 8.18 8.53
CA LEU A 122 10.45 8.43 7.23
C LEU A 122 10.52 9.93 6.86
N VAL A 123 9.68 10.75 7.45
CA VAL A 123 9.59 12.18 7.15
C VAL A 123 10.15 13.06 8.25
#